data_672c8dd148fed26623825c53a6551fe0
#
_entry.id   672c8dd148fed26623825c53a6551fe0
#
_cell.length_a   1.000
_cell.length_b   1.000
_cell.length_c   1.000
_cell.angle_alpha   90.00
_cell.angle_beta   90.00
_cell.angle_gamma   90.00
#
_symmetry.space_group_name_H-M   'P 1'
#
loop_
_entity.id
_entity.type
_entity.pdbx_description
1 polymer ?
#
loop_
_entity_poly.entity_id
_entity_poly.type
_entity_poly.pdbx_seq_one_letter_code
_entity_poly.pdbx_strand_id
1 'polypeptide(L)'
;MIKFEHTEVLGWEHAIRSIPAKGYRQTKNGRYEAFVSDHSKSIFLGTYDTPEEAREAVFNYRADRFVSGVRDYGLNPGDGVVYEDNYVVFENGMIFNLHGERMIGGINKSGYRQGIFNGRNRDHHKIIADCFIPDIDGFRDIDHKNGDKLDICAENLERVTHAENVKRAYKTGLMKKQCGEDHHAHKLTAKDVEYIRSVYSKRDPYYGAVALSKKFGVDRTTIHNIVNGRTWRY
;
A
#
# COMPACT_ATOMS: atom_id res chain seq x y z
N MET A 1 25.02 -9.79 1.41
CA MET A 1 24.25 -10.73 0.58
C MET A 1 23.35 -11.52 1.55
N ILE A 2 22.15 -11.00 1.82
CA ILE A 2 21.19 -11.66 2.71
C ILE A 2 20.53 -12.73 1.85
N LYS A 3 20.79 -13.99 2.18
CA LYS A 3 20.10 -15.13 1.59
C LYS A 3 18.67 -15.10 2.15
N PHE A 4 17.68 -14.82 1.29
CA PHE A 4 16.32 -15.21 1.58
C PHE A 4 16.30 -16.72 1.68
N GLU A 5 15.93 -17.28 2.84
CA GLU A 5 15.50 -18.66 2.90
C GLU A 5 14.21 -18.72 2.08
N HIS A 6 14.33 -19.18 0.85
CA HIS A 6 13.19 -19.54 0.03
C HIS A 6 12.50 -20.73 0.74
N THR A 7 11.47 -20.46 1.53
CA THR A 7 10.32 -21.35 1.50
C THR A 7 10.00 -21.50 0.01
N GLU A 8 9.98 -22.71 -0.51
CA GLU A 8 9.70 -23.01 -1.92
C GLU A 8 8.56 -22.12 -2.37
N VAL A 9 8.88 -21.11 -3.18
CA VAL A 9 7.86 -20.23 -3.77
C VAL A 9 7.15 -21.12 -4.77
N LEU A 10 6.02 -21.67 -4.32
CA LEU A 10 5.15 -22.46 -5.18
C LEU A 10 4.78 -21.56 -6.34
N GLY A 11 5.21 -21.89 -7.54
CA GLY A 11 4.98 -21.09 -8.72
C GLY A 11 3.47 -20.93 -9.00
N TRP A 12 3.10 -20.00 -9.88
CA TRP A 12 1.72 -19.75 -10.28
C TRP A 12 1.00 -21.04 -10.77
N GLU A 13 1.72 -21.99 -11.32
CA GLU A 13 1.21 -23.31 -11.73
C GLU A 13 0.63 -24.09 -10.55
N HIS A 14 1.33 -24.11 -9.42
CA HIS A 14 0.83 -24.74 -8.20
C HIS A 14 -0.41 -24.03 -7.68
N ALA A 15 -0.41 -22.69 -7.69
CA ALA A 15 -1.57 -21.89 -7.28
C ALA A 15 -2.81 -22.20 -8.15
N ILE A 16 -2.65 -22.33 -9.48
CA ILE A 16 -3.74 -22.74 -10.38
C ILE A 16 -4.22 -24.17 -10.08
N ARG A 17 -3.29 -25.12 -9.81
CA ARG A 17 -3.64 -26.50 -9.46
C ARG A 17 -4.38 -26.60 -8.12
N SER A 18 -4.14 -25.70 -7.18
CA SER A 18 -4.81 -25.67 -5.88
C SER A 18 -6.26 -25.17 -5.96
N ILE A 19 -6.65 -24.50 -7.07
CA ILE A 19 -8.05 -24.09 -7.27
C ILE A 19 -8.92 -25.35 -7.39
N PRO A 20 -9.96 -25.53 -6.54
CA PRO A 20 -10.81 -26.70 -6.60
C PRO A 20 -11.34 -26.94 -8.01
N ALA A 21 -11.08 -28.12 -8.56
CA ALA A 21 -11.56 -28.52 -9.87
C ALA A 21 -13.06 -28.88 -9.80
N LYS A 22 -13.92 -27.87 -9.63
CA LYS A 22 -15.38 -28.05 -9.73
C LYS A 22 -15.87 -28.23 -11.19
N GLY A 23 -14.94 -28.45 -12.12
CA GLY A 23 -15.19 -28.37 -13.55
C GLY A 23 -15.33 -29.73 -14.27
N TYR A 24 -15.61 -30.83 -13.60
CA TYR A 24 -15.87 -32.08 -14.31
C TYR A 24 -17.03 -32.86 -13.65
N ARG A 25 -17.74 -33.64 -14.46
CA ARG A 25 -18.83 -34.52 -14.02
C ARG A 25 -18.72 -35.85 -14.71
N GLN A 26 -19.12 -36.96 -14.01
CA GLN A 26 -19.21 -38.27 -14.61
C GLN A 26 -20.51 -38.38 -15.43
N THR A 27 -20.41 -38.91 -16.64
CA THR A 27 -21.51 -39.19 -17.51
C THR A 27 -22.14 -40.55 -17.17
N LYS A 28 -23.33 -40.83 -17.68
CA LYS A 28 -23.99 -42.14 -17.51
C LYS A 28 -23.17 -43.29 -18.08
N ASN A 29 -22.29 -43.04 -19.04
CA ASN A 29 -21.45 -44.05 -19.70
C ASN A 29 -20.10 -44.22 -18.99
N GLY A 30 -19.94 -43.68 -17.78
CA GLY A 30 -18.72 -43.80 -16.97
C GLY A 30 -17.56 -42.88 -17.35
N ARG A 31 -17.69 -42.09 -18.43
CA ARG A 31 -16.67 -41.08 -18.84
C ARG A 31 -16.82 -39.78 -18.09
N TYR A 32 -15.84 -38.87 -18.20
CA TYR A 32 -15.80 -37.61 -17.48
C TYR A 32 -15.81 -36.42 -18.46
N GLU A 33 -16.81 -35.56 -18.34
CA GLU A 33 -16.87 -34.29 -19.08
C GLU A 33 -16.22 -33.17 -18.27
N ALA A 34 -15.28 -32.43 -18.90
CA ALA A 34 -14.63 -31.29 -18.28
C ALA A 34 -15.22 -29.97 -18.75
N PHE A 35 -15.40 -29.05 -17.80
CA PHE A 35 -15.94 -27.71 -18.03
C PHE A 35 -15.17 -26.67 -17.23
N VAL A 36 -15.11 -25.43 -17.71
CA VAL A 36 -14.68 -24.26 -16.94
C VAL A 36 -15.74 -23.17 -17.03
N SER A 37 -15.88 -22.39 -15.98
CA SER A 37 -16.70 -21.19 -16.00
C SER A 37 -15.80 -20.00 -16.35
N ASP A 38 -16.15 -19.28 -17.41
CA ASP A 38 -15.46 -18.09 -17.86
C ASP A 38 -16.46 -16.97 -18.13
N HIS A 39 -16.37 -15.85 -17.40
CA HIS A 39 -17.29 -14.72 -17.50
C HIS A 39 -18.77 -15.15 -17.54
N SER A 40 -19.18 -15.99 -16.59
CA SER A 40 -20.54 -16.55 -16.49
C SER A 40 -20.94 -17.50 -17.64
N LYS A 41 -20.02 -17.87 -18.53
CA LYS A 41 -20.23 -18.89 -19.56
C LYS A 41 -19.56 -20.20 -19.15
N SER A 42 -20.26 -21.32 -19.36
CA SER A 42 -19.67 -22.64 -19.18
C SER A 42 -19.03 -23.06 -20.50
N ILE A 43 -17.75 -23.32 -20.49
CA ILE A 43 -16.99 -23.80 -21.65
C ILE A 43 -16.74 -25.27 -21.47
N PHE A 44 -17.17 -26.08 -22.46
CA PHE A 44 -16.91 -27.50 -22.52
C PHE A 44 -15.52 -27.76 -23.10
N LEU A 45 -14.69 -28.51 -22.35
CA LEU A 45 -13.30 -28.81 -22.73
C LEU A 45 -13.13 -30.18 -23.39
N GLY A 46 -14.06 -31.10 -23.16
CA GLY A 46 -14.01 -32.43 -23.74
C GLY A 46 -14.55 -33.51 -22.83
N THR A 47 -14.50 -34.76 -23.33
CA THR A 47 -14.89 -35.97 -22.60
C THR A 47 -13.69 -36.89 -22.51
N TYR A 48 -13.37 -37.35 -21.31
CA TYR A 48 -12.18 -38.10 -20.95
C TYR A 48 -12.53 -39.45 -20.34
N ASP A 49 -11.57 -40.36 -20.34
CA ASP A 49 -11.82 -41.72 -19.80
C ASP A 49 -11.57 -41.79 -18.29
N THR A 50 -10.71 -40.84 -17.75
CA THR A 50 -10.42 -40.79 -16.32
C THR A 50 -10.74 -39.42 -15.73
N PRO A 51 -11.01 -39.32 -14.42
CA PRO A 51 -11.19 -38.00 -13.74
C PRO A 51 -9.89 -37.19 -13.70
N GLU A 52 -8.74 -37.84 -13.72
CA GLU A 52 -7.40 -37.21 -13.74
C GLU A 52 -7.20 -36.45 -15.06
N GLU A 53 -7.52 -37.06 -16.21
CA GLU A 53 -7.45 -36.43 -17.53
C GLU A 53 -8.39 -35.22 -17.61
N ALA A 54 -9.62 -35.34 -17.08
CA ALA A 54 -10.57 -34.24 -17.04
C ALA A 54 -10.07 -33.08 -16.18
N ARG A 55 -9.43 -33.38 -15.04
CA ARG A 55 -8.77 -32.33 -14.19
C ARG A 55 -7.61 -31.65 -14.89
N GLU A 56 -6.78 -32.43 -15.57
CA GLU A 56 -5.64 -31.90 -16.31
C GLU A 56 -6.10 -30.99 -17.46
N ALA A 57 -7.17 -31.32 -18.15
CA ALA A 57 -7.77 -30.43 -19.16
C ALA A 57 -8.25 -29.10 -18.55
N VAL A 58 -8.86 -29.11 -17.37
CA VAL A 58 -9.27 -27.90 -16.65
C VAL A 58 -8.06 -27.08 -16.24
N PHE A 59 -7.00 -27.74 -15.73
CA PHE A 59 -5.75 -27.06 -15.37
C PHE A 59 -5.10 -26.41 -16.58
N ASN A 60 -4.93 -27.14 -17.69
CA ASN A 60 -4.29 -26.63 -18.89
C ASN A 60 -5.05 -25.41 -19.45
N TYR A 61 -6.37 -25.45 -19.51
CA TYR A 61 -7.17 -24.30 -19.92
C TYR A 61 -6.91 -23.07 -19.05
N ARG A 62 -6.89 -23.23 -17.72
CA ARG A 62 -6.62 -22.15 -16.78
C ARG A 62 -5.20 -21.62 -16.91
N ALA A 63 -4.22 -22.50 -17.06
CA ALA A 63 -2.82 -22.17 -17.24
C ALA A 63 -2.59 -21.37 -18.53
N ASP A 64 -3.14 -21.83 -19.66
CA ASP A 64 -3.04 -21.15 -20.95
C ASP A 64 -3.67 -19.76 -20.90
N ARG A 65 -4.82 -19.64 -20.24
CA ARG A 65 -5.48 -18.36 -20.06
C ARG A 65 -4.67 -17.39 -19.20
N PHE A 66 -4.12 -17.85 -18.08
CA PHE A 66 -3.25 -17.06 -17.24
C PHE A 66 -2.02 -16.58 -18.00
N VAL A 67 -1.33 -17.51 -18.67
CA VAL A 67 -0.14 -17.22 -19.47
C VAL A 67 -0.43 -16.20 -20.57
N SER A 68 -1.54 -16.37 -21.29
CA SER A 68 -1.96 -15.43 -22.35
C SER A 68 -2.22 -14.05 -21.76
N GLY A 69 -3.00 -13.96 -20.69
CA GLY A 69 -3.34 -12.69 -20.06
C GLY A 69 -2.12 -11.92 -19.55
N VAL A 70 -1.12 -12.62 -18.99
CA VAL A 70 0.14 -12.01 -18.54
C VAL A 70 1.01 -11.58 -19.73
N ARG A 71 1.10 -12.42 -20.76
CA ARG A 71 1.89 -12.13 -21.98
C ARG A 71 1.35 -10.97 -22.81
N ASP A 72 0.04 -10.71 -22.78
CA ASP A 72 -0.57 -9.55 -23.44
C ASP A 72 0.00 -8.21 -22.91
N TYR A 73 0.60 -8.21 -21.71
CA TYR A 73 1.31 -7.07 -21.13
C TYR A 73 2.85 -7.16 -21.27
N GLY A 74 3.35 -8.09 -22.10
CA GLY A 74 4.78 -8.27 -22.33
C GLY A 74 5.56 -8.89 -21.17
N LEU A 75 4.87 -9.54 -20.23
CA LEU A 75 5.47 -10.16 -19.05
C LEU A 75 5.67 -11.67 -19.23
N ASN A 76 6.72 -12.20 -18.57
CA ASN A 76 6.90 -13.63 -18.44
C ASN A 76 6.23 -14.11 -17.15
N PRO A 77 5.29 -15.06 -17.19
CA PRO A 77 4.60 -15.58 -16.00
C PRO A 77 5.54 -16.08 -14.90
N GLY A 78 6.72 -16.60 -15.28
CA GLY A 78 7.74 -17.11 -14.35
C GLY A 78 8.42 -16.03 -13.50
N ASP A 79 8.33 -14.76 -13.90
CA ASP A 79 8.95 -13.64 -13.15
C ASP A 79 8.03 -13.10 -12.04
N GLY A 80 6.79 -13.59 -11.98
CA GLY A 80 5.81 -13.16 -10.99
C GLY A 80 5.89 -13.96 -9.69
N VAL A 81 5.58 -13.31 -8.58
CA VAL A 81 5.49 -13.90 -7.24
C VAL A 81 4.03 -14.15 -6.89
N VAL A 82 3.72 -15.36 -6.40
CA VAL A 82 2.36 -15.70 -5.94
C VAL A 82 2.08 -14.99 -4.60
N TYR A 83 0.96 -14.29 -4.54
CA TYR A 83 0.48 -13.57 -3.36
C TYR A 83 -0.88 -14.11 -2.91
N GLU A 84 -0.97 -14.51 -1.63
CA GLU A 84 -2.19 -15.04 -0.99
C GLU A 84 -2.90 -16.12 -1.84
N ASP A 85 -2.14 -16.98 -2.55
CA ASP A 85 -2.58 -18.12 -3.38
C ASP A 85 -3.57 -17.78 -4.53
N ASN A 86 -3.91 -16.52 -4.72
CA ASN A 86 -4.92 -16.09 -5.69
C ASN A 86 -4.44 -15.04 -6.70
N TYR A 87 -3.25 -14.48 -6.49
CA TYR A 87 -2.73 -13.41 -7.31
C TYR A 87 -1.27 -13.68 -7.68
N VAL A 88 -0.85 -13.12 -8.82
CA VAL A 88 0.56 -13.09 -9.23
C VAL A 88 0.98 -11.64 -9.38
N VAL A 89 2.04 -11.27 -8.71
CA VAL A 89 2.54 -9.91 -8.53
C VAL A 89 3.88 -9.77 -9.23
N PHE A 90 4.09 -8.68 -9.97
CA PHE A 90 5.30 -8.40 -10.72
C PHE A 90 6.02 -7.15 -10.18
N GLU A 91 7.34 -7.13 -10.29
CA GLU A 91 8.18 -6.00 -9.82
C GLU A 91 7.80 -4.64 -10.42
N ASN A 92 7.27 -4.64 -11.65
CA ASN A 92 6.81 -3.43 -12.33
C ASN A 92 5.48 -2.87 -11.79
N GLY A 93 4.93 -3.43 -10.70
CA GLY A 93 3.69 -2.99 -10.07
C GLY A 93 2.42 -3.60 -10.67
N MET A 94 2.51 -4.49 -11.64
CA MET A 94 1.33 -5.18 -12.18
C MET A 94 0.95 -6.37 -11.29
N ILE A 95 -0.36 -6.55 -11.10
CA ILE A 95 -0.94 -7.65 -10.34
C ILE A 95 -2.00 -8.31 -11.20
N PHE A 96 -1.99 -9.63 -11.25
CA PHE A 96 -2.96 -10.43 -11.98
C PHE A 96 -3.64 -11.42 -11.05
N ASN A 97 -4.92 -11.73 -11.31
CA ASN A 97 -5.56 -12.89 -10.72
C ASN A 97 -5.15 -14.15 -11.47
N LEU A 98 -5.49 -15.33 -10.94
CA LEU A 98 -5.16 -16.62 -11.59
C LEU A 98 -5.97 -16.91 -12.86
N HIS A 99 -6.86 -16.01 -13.29
CA HIS A 99 -7.49 -16.04 -14.61
C HIS A 99 -6.75 -15.22 -15.67
N GLY A 100 -5.60 -14.63 -15.33
CA GLY A 100 -4.83 -13.79 -16.23
C GLY A 100 -5.39 -12.37 -16.38
N GLU A 101 -6.30 -11.96 -15.51
CA GLU A 101 -6.89 -10.63 -15.55
C GLU A 101 -6.10 -9.66 -14.66
N ARG A 102 -5.75 -8.51 -15.22
CA ARG A 102 -5.01 -7.48 -14.49
C ARG A 102 -5.90 -6.80 -13.44
N MET A 103 -5.40 -6.74 -12.22
CA MET A 103 -6.02 -6.06 -11.09
C MET A 103 -5.69 -4.56 -11.12
N ILE A 104 -6.51 -3.75 -11.80
CA ILE A 104 -6.24 -2.32 -11.99
C ILE A 104 -6.58 -1.52 -10.73
N GLY A 105 -7.70 -1.82 -10.09
CA GLY A 105 -8.20 -1.10 -8.92
C GLY A 105 -8.60 0.35 -9.23
N GLY A 106 -8.82 1.12 -8.16
CA GLY A 106 -9.14 2.56 -8.20
C GLY A 106 -8.10 3.38 -7.43
N ILE A 107 -8.28 4.70 -7.43
CA ILE A 107 -7.46 5.62 -6.63
C ILE A 107 -8.29 6.06 -5.42
N ASN A 108 -7.75 5.85 -4.21
CA ASN A 108 -8.41 6.25 -2.98
C ASN A 108 -8.26 7.77 -2.72
N LYS A 109 -8.97 8.29 -1.69
CA LYS A 109 -8.94 9.73 -1.32
C LYS A 109 -7.55 10.25 -0.96
N SER A 110 -6.64 9.36 -0.57
CA SER A 110 -5.25 9.71 -0.23
C SER A 110 -4.31 9.64 -1.44
N GLY A 111 -4.83 9.35 -2.64
CA GLY A 111 -4.08 9.30 -3.90
C GLY A 111 -3.35 7.97 -4.17
N TYR A 112 -3.60 6.91 -3.39
CA TYR A 112 -3.01 5.60 -3.59
C TYR A 112 -3.91 4.70 -4.43
N ARG A 113 -3.29 3.86 -5.27
CA ARG A 113 -3.98 2.78 -5.98
C ARG A 113 -4.41 1.70 -5.00
N GLN A 114 -5.71 1.35 -5.03
CA GLN A 114 -6.32 0.40 -4.12
C GLN A 114 -7.25 -0.55 -4.88
N GLY A 115 -7.30 -1.80 -4.50
CA GLY A 115 -8.18 -2.83 -5.07
C GLY A 115 -8.74 -3.76 -4.00
N ILE A 116 -9.68 -4.63 -4.42
CA ILE A 116 -10.25 -5.67 -3.56
C ILE A 116 -9.46 -6.97 -3.81
N PHE A 117 -8.79 -7.46 -2.77
CA PHE A 117 -8.05 -8.71 -2.76
C PHE A 117 -8.63 -9.62 -1.66
N ASN A 118 -9.05 -10.81 -2.03
CA ASN A 118 -9.70 -11.76 -1.12
C ASN A 118 -10.81 -11.12 -0.25
N GLY A 119 -11.63 -10.24 -0.87
CA GLY A 119 -12.74 -9.54 -0.21
C GLY A 119 -12.32 -8.38 0.69
N ARG A 120 -11.04 -7.98 0.69
CA ARG A 120 -10.51 -6.87 1.51
C ARG A 120 -9.91 -5.79 0.62
N ASN A 121 -10.15 -4.52 0.98
CA ASN A 121 -9.44 -3.40 0.36
C ASN A 121 -7.97 -3.43 0.74
N ARG A 122 -7.09 -3.42 -0.27
CA ARG A 122 -5.63 -3.38 -0.12
C ARG A 122 -5.02 -2.33 -1.03
N ASP A 123 -4.04 -1.63 -0.53
CA ASP A 123 -3.23 -0.71 -1.33
C ASP A 123 -2.22 -1.52 -2.16
N HIS A 124 -2.17 -1.28 -3.47
CA HIS A 124 -1.30 -2.05 -4.37
C HIS A 124 0.20 -1.92 -4.00
N HIS A 125 0.67 -0.72 -3.64
CA HIS A 125 2.07 -0.52 -3.24
C HIS A 125 2.49 -1.36 -2.03
N LYS A 126 1.55 -1.65 -1.10
CA LYS A 126 1.84 -2.54 0.03
C LYS A 126 1.98 -3.99 -0.42
N ILE A 127 1.13 -4.44 -1.34
CA ILE A 127 1.24 -5.79 -1.92
C ILE A 127 2.58 -5.95 -2.64
N ILE A 128 3.00 -4.96 -3.44
CA ILE A 128 4.30 -4.98 -4.12
C ILE A 128 5.43 -5.02 -3.09
N ALA A 129 5.35 -4.19 -2.04
CA ALA A 129 6.37 -4.17 -0.99
C ALA A 129 6.45 -5.51 -0.24
N ASP A 130 5.31 -6.14 0.05
CA ASP A 130 5.27 -7.44 0.73
C ASP A 130 5.90 -8.56 -0.12
N CYS A 131 5.85 -8.46 -1.45
CA CYS A 131 6.44 -9.45 -2.36
C CYS A 131 7.93 -9.22 -2.64
N PHE A 132 8.38 -7.97 -2.74
CA PHE A 132 9.69 -7.65 -3.33
C PHE A 132 10.63 -6.85 -2.42
N ILE A 133 10.13 -6.28 -1.32
CA ILE A 133 10.96 -5.45 -0.44
C ILE A 133 11.10 -6.15 0.91
N PRO A 134 12.34 -6.41 1.36
CA PRO A 134 12.60 -7.09 2.62
C PRO A 134 11.85 -6.44 3.78
N ASP A 135 11.19 -7.25 4.60
CA ASP A 135 10.62 -6.78 5.86
C ASP A 135 11.74 -6.58 6.89
N ILE A 136 11.85 -5.35 7.40
CA ILE A 136 12.88 -4.97 8.37
C ILE A 136 12.16 -4.45 9.62
N ASP A 137 12.49 -5.00 10.78
CA ASP A 137 11.86 -4.60 12.04
C ASP A 137 12.00 -3.09 12.28
N GLY A 138 10.88 -2.45 12.62
CA GLY A 138 10.79 -1.01 12.80
C GLY A 138 10.55 -0.18 11.52
N PHE A 139 10.66 -0.78 10.33
CA PHE A 139 10.46 -0.11 9.02
C PHE A 139 9.08 -0.46 8.45
N ARG A 140 8.03 0.10 9.02
CA ARG A 140 6.63 -0.27 8.73
C ARG A 140 5.96 0.56 7.64
N ASP A 141 6.46 1.76 7.37
CA ASP A 141 5.91 2.62 6.33
C ASP A 141 6.53 2.27 4.98
N ILE A 142 5.72 2.35 3.92
CA ILE A 142 6.21 2.25 2.54
C ILE A 142 6.24 3.65 1.94
N ASP A 143 7.42 4.09 1.50
CA ASP A 143 7.63 5.37 0.85
C ASP A 143 7.90 5.21 -0.64
N HIS A 144 7.48 6.20 -1.43
CA HIS A 144 7.73 6.30 -2.87
C HIS A 144 8.93 7.23 -3.08
N LYS A 145 10.07 6.68 -3.51
CA LYS A 145 11.34 7.41 -3.65
C LYS A 145 11.23 8.68 -4.49
N ASN A 146 10.41 8.63 -5.56
CA ASN A 146 10.17 9.78 -6.44
C ASN A 146 8.99 10.67 -5.99
N GLY A 147 8.26 10.30 -4.93
CA GLY A 147 7.08 10.99 -4.41
C GLY A 147 5.79 10.76 -5.21
N ASP A 148 5.83 10.02 -6.32
CA ASP A 148 4.63 9.65 -7.07
C ASP A 148 3.97 8.39 -6.49
N LYS A 149 2.81 8.57 -5.88
CA LYS A 149 2.02 7.49 -5.24
C LYS A 149 1.44 6.47 -6.23
N LEU A 150 1.44 6.77 -7.51
CA LEU A 150 0.93 5.90 -8.56
C LEU A 150 2.03 5.07 -9.23
N ASP A 151 3.28 5.46 -9.07
CA ASP A 151 4.44 4.69 -9.49
C ASP A 151 4.79 3.65 -8.42
N ILE A 152 4.15 2.49 -8.53
CA ILE A 152 4.22 1.38 -7.58
C ILE A 152 5.20 0.27 -7.98
N CYS A 153 6.13 0.53 -8.91
CA CYS A 153 7.18 -0.44 -9.22
C CYS A 153 8.09 -0.66 -7.99
N ALA A 154 8.58 -1.88 -7.80
CA ALA A 154 9.38 -2.25 -6.63
C ALA A 154 10.64 -1.38 -6.48
N GLU A 155 11.27 -1.00 -7.59
CA GLU A 155 12.44 -0.11 -7.59
C GLU A 155 12.18 1.27 -6.99
N ASN A 156 10.93 1.79 -7.14
CA ASN A 156 10.52 3.09 -6.60
C ASN A 156 10.07 3.03 -5.14
N LEU A 157 9.81 1.84 -4.61
CA LEU A 157 9.33 1.67 -3.24
C LEU A 157 10.49 1.39 -2.28
N GLU A 158 10.33 1.82 -1.03
CA GLU A 158 11.24 1.44 0.06
C GLU A 158 10.49 1.38 1.39
N ARG A 159 10.96 0.53 2.31
CA ARG A 159 10.47 0.53 3.69
C ARG A 159 11.23 1.54 4.51
N VAL A 160 10.53 2.36 5.27
CA VAL A 160 11.11 3.41 6.10
C VAL A 160 10.51 3.39 7.50
N THR A 161 11.17 3.99 8.46
CA THR A 161 10.57 4.27 9.75
C THR A 161 9.53 5.40 9.62
N HIS A 162 8.53 5.41 10.49
CA HIS A 162 7.54 6.50 10.51
C HIS A 162 8.20 7.88 10.68
N ALA A 163 9.23 7.97 11.52
CA ALA A 163 9.95 9.22 11.74
C ALA A 163 10.65 9.72 10.47
N GLU A 164 11.28 8.83 9.72
CA GLU A 164 11.94 9.19 8.46
C GLU A 164 10.91 9.58 7.39
N ASN A 165 9.81 8.84 7.26
CA ASN A 165 8.73 9.16 6.33
C ASN A 165 8.16 10.57 6.57
N VAL A 166 7.83 10.89 7.82
CA VAL A 166 7.36 12.23 8.21
C VAL A 166 8.41 13.31 7.92
N LYS A 167 9.70 13.06 8.23
CA LYS A 167 10.79 13.99 7.95
C LYS A 167 10.93 14.29 6.45
N ARG A 168 10.83 13.26 5.60
CA ARG A 168 10.83 13.39 4.13
C ARG A 168 9.64 14.19 3.63
N ALA A 169 8.43 13.91 4.15
CA ALA A 169 7.22 14.64 3.78
C ALA A 169 7.33 16.15 4.09
N TYR A 170 7.96 16.53 5.20
CA TYR A 170 8.28 17.94 5.48
C TYR A 170 9.33 18.51 4.52
N LYS A 171 10.39 17.75 4.21
CA LYS A 171 11.48 18.19 3.31
C LYS A 171 10.99 18.42 1.88
N THR A 172 10.09 17.57 1.40
CA THR A 172 9.52 17.65 0.05
C THR A 172 8.32 18.60 -0.06
N GLY A 173 7.88 19.19 1.07
CA GLY A 173 6.74 20.11 1.11
C GLY A 173 5.37 19.43 1.01
N LEU A 174 5.31 18.09 1.01
CA LEU A 174 4.07 17.32 1.07
C LEU A 174 3.32 17.55 2.40
N MET A 175 4.05 17.84 3.47
CA MET A 175 3.51 18.30 4.74
C MET A 175 4.03 19.69 5.07
N LYS A 176 3.11 20.60 5.38
CA LYS A 176 3.47 21.92 5.89
C LYS A 176 3.43 21.88 7.41
N LYS A 177 4.48 22.40 8.04
CA LYS A 177 4.50 22.60 9.48
C LYS A 177 3.49 23.70 9.81
N GLN A 178 2.38 23.33 10.43
CA GLN A 178 1.43 24.32 10.93
C GLN A 178 2.06 25.02 12.15
N CYS A 179 2.30 26.30 12.05
CA CYS A 179 2.87 27.11 13.12
C CYS A 179 2.19 28.49 13.18
N GLY A 180 2.22 29.11 14.35
CA GLY A 180 1.58 30.42 14.52
C GLY A 180 0.06 30.34 14.34
N GLU A 181 -0.48 31.27 13.58
CA GLU A 181 -1.93 31.38 13.30
C GLU A 181 -2.45 30.25 12.42
N ASP A 182 -1.61 29.56 11.63
CA ASP A 182 -2.00 28.42 10.81
C ASP A 182 -2.32 27.17 11.64
N HIS A 183 -1.91 27.15 12.91
CA HIS A 183 -2.21 26.01 13.78
C HIS A 183 -3.65 26.11 14.28
N HIS A 184 -4.50 25.10 13.99
CA HIS A 184 -5.93 25.08 14.30
C HIS A 184 -6.26 25.36 15.79
N ALA A 185 -5.35 25.12 16.71
CA ALA A 185 -5.51 25.36 18.15
C ALA A 185 -4.73 26.62 18.64
N HIS A 186 -4.39 27.56 17.74
CA HIS A 186 -3.75 28.79 18.18
C HIS A 186 -4.67 29.61 19.10
N LYS A 187 -4.10 30.20 20.13
CA LYS A 187 -4.79 31.12 21.06
C LYS A 187 -4.28 32.54 20.95
N LEU A 188 -3.19 32.73 20.24
CA LEU A 188 -2.52 34.01 20.07
C LEU A 188 -2.44 34.36 18.61
N THR A 189 -2.55 35.65 18.32
CA THR A 189 -2.30 36.22 16.98
C THR A 189 -0.84 36.65 16.85
N ALA A 190 -0.37 36.91 15.62
CA ALA A 190 0.95 37.46 15.37
C ALA A 190 1.14 38.79 16.10
N LYS A 191 0.09 39.63 16.16
CA LYS A 191 0.10 40.89 16.91
C LYS A 191 0.29 40.72 18.42
N ASP A 192 -0.37 39.70 18.99
CA ASP A 192 -0.22 39.33 20.40
C ASP A 192 1.23 38.90 20.71
N VAL A 193 1.81 38.11 19.80
CA VAL A 193 3.21 37.67 19.95
C VAL A 193 4.19 38.83 19.86
N GLU A 194 3.99 39.74 18.93
CA GLU A 194 4.79 40.96 18.79
C GLU A 194 4.68 41.82 20.05
N TYR A 195 3.47 42.06 20.54
CA TYR A 195 3.23 42.78 21.79
C TYR A 195 3.92 42.09 22.97
N ILE A 196 3.78 40.76 23.13
CA ILE A 196 4.44 40.01 24.22
C ILE A 196 5.96 40.22 24.17
N ARG A 197 6.55 40.11 22.98
CA ARG A 197 8.01 40.31 22.79
C ARG A 197 8.47 41.73 23.11
N SER A 198 7.65 42.75 22.80
CA SER A 198 8.00 44.17 23.02
C SER A 198 7.94 44.58 24.49
N VAL A 199 6.98 44.01 25.26
CA VAL A 199 6.76 44.44 26.64
C VAL A 199 7.37 43.49 27.69
N TYR A 200 7.78 42.29 27.32
CA TYR A 200 8.21 41.29 28.30
C TYR A 200 9.41 41.76 29.12
N SER A 201 9.23 41.75 30.42
CA SER A 201 10.29 42.06 31.40
C SER A 201 10.35 40.94 32.46
N LYS A 202 11.56 40.39 32.65
CA LYS A 202 11.75 39.24 33.57
C LYS A 202 11.45 39.66 35.01
N ARG A 203 10.59 38.89 35.69
CA ARG A 203 10.13 39.13 37.08
C ARG A 203 9.33 40.42 37.30
N ASP A 204 8.91 41.10 36.24
CA ASP A 204 8.02 42.26 36.34
C ASP A 204 6.62 41.83 36.77
N PRO A 205 5.96 42.53 37.72
CA PRO A 205 4.60 42.16 38.17
C PRO A 205 3.52 42.35 37.12
N TYR A 206 3.71 43.20 36.10
CA TYR A 206 2.76 43.55 35.06
C TYR A 206 3.12 42.95 33.70
N TYR A 207 4.40 42.84 33.37
CA TYR A 207 4.91 42.39 32.09
C TYR A 207 5.75 41.12 32.17
N GLY A 208 5.77 40.49 33.33
CA GLY A 208 6.42 39.20 33.52
C GLY A 208 5.58 38.05 32.94
N ALA A 209 6.20 36.88 32.81
CA ALA A 209 5.55 35.71 32.22
C ALA A 209 4.23 35.30 32.89
N VAL A 210 4.11 35.52 34.20
CA VAL A 210 2.88 35.21 34.96
C VAL A 210 1.73 36.15 34.61
N ALA A 211 2.02 37.46 34.54
CA ALA A 211 1.02 38.46 34.21
C ALA A 211 0.55 38.34 32.75
N LEU A 212 1.49 38.16 31.81
CA LEU A 212 1.19 37.99 30.40
C LEU A 212 0.45 36.67 30.14
N SER A 213 0.78 35.58 30.85
CA SER A 213 0.03 34.31 30.68
C SER A 213 -1.43 34.44 31.12
N LYS A 214 -1.71 35.16 32.20
CA LYS A 214 -3.08 35.47 32.64
C LYS A 214 -3.81 36.37 31.63
N LYS A 215 -3.14 37.43 31.16
CA LYS A 215 -3.72 38.39 30.20
C LYS A 215 -4.15 37.72 28.90
N PHE A 216 -3.33 36.81 28.36
CA PHE A 216 -3.58 36.16 27.08
C PHE A 216 -4.21 34.77 27.18
N GLY A 217 -4.52 34.26 28.37
CA GLY A 217 -5.14 32.96 28.56
C GLY A 217 -4.29 31.78 28.10
N VAL A 218 -2.96 31.91 28.21
CA VAL A 218 -1.98 30.88 27.80
C VAL A 218 -1.11 30.44 28.99
N ASP A 219 -0.46 29.29 28.86
CA ASP A 219 0.48 28.83 29.89
C ASP A 219 1.76 29.72 29.97
N ARG A 220 2.34 29.86 31.16
CA ARG A 220 3.58 30.59 31.39
C ARG A 220 4.74 30.08 30.51
N THR A 221 4.78 28.78 30.25
CA THR A 221 5.78 28.17 29.36
C THR A 221 5.62 28.66 27.95
N THR A 222 4.38 28.90 27.48
CA THR A 222 4.11 29.50 26.18
C THR A 222 4.71 30.87 26.03
N ILE A 223 4.57 31.77 27.07
CA ILE A 223 5.19 33.07 27.07
C ILE A 223 6.72 32.96 26.97
N HIS A 224 7.34 32.06 27.77
CA HIS A 224 8.79 31.85 27.69
C HIS A 224 9.24 31.34 26.32
N ASN A 225 8.49 30.44 25.70
CA ASN A 225 8.83 29.93 24.37
C ASN A 225 8.75 31.03 23.28
N ILE A 226 7.75 31.93 23.40
CA ILE A 226 7.60 33.08 22.49
C ILE A 226 8.79 34.05 22.64
N VAL A 227 9.09 34.43 23.86
CA VAL A 227 10.18 35.39 24.13
C VAL A 227 11.54 34.83 23.74
N ASN A 228 11.78 33.55 23.97
CA ASN A 228 13.04 32.88 23.62
C ASN A 228 13.08 32.45 22.13
N GLY A 229 12.11 32.80 21.30
CA GLY A 229 12.08 32.44 19.89
C GLY A 229 11.98 30.92 19.63
N ARG A 230 11.48 30.13 20.58
CA ARG A 230 11.30 28.68 20.40
C ARG A 230 10.04 28.37 19.61
N THR A 231 9.01 29.21 19.68
CA THR A 231 7.77 29.17 18.92
C THR A 231 7.57 30.48 18.17
N TRP A 232 6.66 30.51 17.18
CA TRP A 232 6.39 31.68 16.34
C TRP A 232 7.65 32.20 15.64
N ARG A 233 8.38 31.26 15.01
CA ARG A 233 9.56 31.61 14.17
C ARG A 233 9.04 31.96 12.78
N TYR A 234 9.21 33.20 12.40
CA TYR A 234 8.97 33.73 11.07
C TYR A 234 10.31 33.82 10.33
#